data_9f853f0de86b8930d6878d9ab73da82b
#
_entry.id   9f853f0de86b8930d6878d9ab73da82b
#
_cell.length_a   1.000
_cell.length_b   1.000
_cell.length_c   1.000
_cell.angle_alpha   90.00
_cell.angle_beta   90.00
_cell.angle_gamma   90.00
#
_symmetry.space_group_name_H-M   'P 1'
#
loop_
_entity.id
_entity.type
_entity.pdbx_description
1 polymer ?
#
loop_
_entity_poly.entity_id
_entity_poly.type
_entity_poly.pdbx_seq_one_letter_code
_entity_poly.pdbx_strand_id
1 'polypeptide(L)'
;LTEEAVDLARLNGGAPLLNTHGQYDLNDVIGVVERAWIINGEGRAQVRFSARDEVQPILNDVRDGILRNVSVGYAVASEDWQESRGPDDVLVRTAKKWTPFEISLVPIPADASAQVRAAGAATTAEGNNAPRREGENMADTTVPGAEQARDNNVASAAQAVDVSAVRTQERARIESLEEPARLARSQGLDEAQVNALKARAISGDHDAAWLRAELFGAIVAADEARPALKPGPVSQFGRSYEDPANIVDAMATAIAARHMPAVASKAGEGQWRNFAGLRPSDMLIELAQARGERVSSRDREALIARAFHTSSDFPLLLANAGNKMLEAGYALASPSYRAFFARRRFNDFKAHSFLTAGDFPSLQALGEGGEIKRGTVSEKREQITPATYARGVAVTRQMLVNDDLGAFTDFGTMIGRRIADWENATAYGVVNTASGDGPTLAEGSAAVFAAGGTRNNKAGTGTTVTGLALGAGFNAIKAQSSLDGLKLNIQPRYLVCSPIQEFVAAQFASSTVVPSAPGNVNVFANRFEVVSDANIPNNRWYLFADPAAAPVYVYGYVGDNEVPQVRLGQPMGVDGTVVEVVHDFAVGAMDFRGGFFNAGAAPA
;
A
#
# COMPACT_ATOMS: atom_id res chain seq x y z
N LEU A 1 -16.58 5.85 32.68
CA LEU A 1 -15.23 5.65 33.20
C LEU A 1 -15.17 6.05 34.67
N THR A 2 -14.47 5.26 35.50
CA THR A 2 -14.20 5.59 36.92
C THR A 2 -12.70 5.84 37.08
N GLU A 3 -12.32 6.70 38.03
CA GLU A 3 -10.90 6.98 38.29
C GLU A 3 -10.13 5.72 38.74
N GLU A 4 -10.81 4.77 39.38
CA GLU A 4 -10.20 3.52 39.83
C GLU A 4 -9.92 2.52 38.69
N ALA A 5 -10.67 2.63 37.58
CA ALA A 5 -10.56 1.71 36.44
C ALA A 5 -9.50 2.15 35.40
N VAL A 6 -9.00 3.38 35.49
CA VAL A 6 -8.10 3.94 34.46
C VAL A 6 -6.80 4.42 35.09
N ASP A 7 -5.70 3.82 34.70
CA ASP A 7 -4.37 4.30 35.11
C ASP A 7 -3.88 5.38 34.15
N LEU A 8 -4.00 6.65 34.57
CA LEU A 8 -3.58 7.81 33.79
C LEU A 8 -2.10 8.18 33.94
N ALA A 9 -1.30 7.42 34.70
CA ALA A 9 0.08 7.78 34.98
C ALA A 9 0.90 7.95 33.70
N ARG A 10 0.70 7.07 32.72
CA ARG A 10 1.41 7.13 31.45
C ARG A 10 1.01 8.32 30.58
N LEU A 11 -0.28 8.66 30.51
CA LEU A 11 -0.72 9.86 29.79
C LEU A 11 -0.15 11.13 30.43
N ASN A 12 -0.19 11.23 31.74
CA ASN A 12 0.33 12.37 32.49
C ASN A 12 1.87 12.42 32.52
N GLY A 13 2.54 11.34 32.14
CA GLY A 13 3.99 11.27 31.95
C GLY A 13 4.47 11.83 30.61
N GLY A 14 3.58 12.46 29.81
CA GLY A 14 3.93 13.01 28.51
C GLY A 14 3.74 12.02 27.36
N ALA A 15 2.65 11.27 27.35
CA ALA A 15 2.33 10.36 26.25
C ALA A 15 2.17 11.11 24.91
N PRO A 16 2.47 10.46 23.77
CA PRO A 16 2.39 11.11 22.47
C PRO A 16 0.94 11.36 22.04
N LEU A 17 0.75 12.49 21.33
CA LEU A 17 -0.39 12.71 20.45
C LEU A 17 0.03 12.24 19.05
N LEU A 18 -0.65 11.22 18.50
CA LEU A 18 -0.28 10.57 17.26
C LEU A 18 -1.22 10.89 16.11
N ASN A 19 -0.72 10.70 14.90
CA ASN A 19 -1.50 10.69 13.67
C ASN A 19 -1.95 9.25 13.38
N THR A 20 -3.25 9.00 13.45
CA THR A 20 -3.90 7.73 13.03
C THR A 20 -3.27 6.47 13.66
N HIS A 21 -2.94 6.53 14.96
CA HIS A 21 -2.27 5.45 15.70
C HIS A 21 -0.88 5.06 15.14
N GLY A 22 -0.24 5.91 14.35
CA GLY A 22 1.11 5.69 13.84
C GLY A 22 2.12 5.64 14.98
N GLN A 23 2.80 4.51 15.16
CA GLN A 23 3.76 4.27 16.26
C GLN A 23 5.16 3.96 15.74
N TYR A 24 5.35 3.92 14.42
CA TYR A 24 6.56 3.44 13.80
C TYR A 24 7.48 4.56 13.28
N ASP A 25 6.94 5.77 13.08
CA ASP A 25 7.70 6.92 12.63
C ASP A 25 7.60 8.07 13.63
N LEU A 26 8.71 8.78 13.86
CA LEU A 26 8.74 9.99 14.69
C LEU A 26 7.87 11.11 14.10
N ASN A 27 7.64 11.09 12.80
CA ASN A 27 6.74 12.02 12.12
C ASN A 27 5.27 11.78 12.47
N ASP A 28 4.92 10.57 12.92
CA ASP A 28 3.57 10.25 13.40
C ASP A 28 3.25 10.96 14.72
N VAL A 29 4.27 11.40 15.47
CA VAL A 29 4.09 12.17 16.70
C VAL A 29 3.81 13.62 16.34
N ILE A 30 2.55 14.02 16.39
CA ILE A 30 2.08 15.37 16.08
C ILE A 30 1.97 16.29 17.30
N GLY A 31 2.16 15.75 18.51
CA GLY A 31 2.08 16.51 19.75
C GLY A 31 2.31 15.65 20.99
N VAL A 32 1.99 16.20 22.15
CA VAL A 32 2.17 15.57 23.45
C VAL A 32 0.97 15.83 24.35
N VAL A 33 0.62 14.86 25.19
CA VAL A 33 -0.38 15.01 26.26
C VAL A 33 0.27 15.73 27.43
N GLU A 34 -0.24 16.89 27.80
CA GLU A 34 0.24 17.67 28.94
C GLU A 34 -0.45 17.25 30.24
N ARG A 35 -1.74 16.91 30.14
CA ARG A 35 -2.53 16.49 31.31
C ARG A 35 -3.73 15.67 30.84
N ALA A 36 -4.04 14.59 31.56
CA ALA A 36 -5.24 13.80 31.40
C ALA A 36 -5.96 13.63 32.75
N TRP A 37 -7.29 13.62 32.74
CA TRP A 37 -8.12 13.46 33.92
C TRP A 37 -9.48 12.87 33.57
N ILE A 38 -10.22 12.38 34.56
CA ILE A 38 -11.59 11.90 34.43
C ILE A 38 -12.52 12.88 35.11
N ILE A 39 -13.61 13.24 34.46
CA ILE A 39 -14.66 14.08 35.03
C ILE A 39 -16.02 13.62 34.50
N ASN A 40 -16.98 13.40 35.42
CA ASN A 40 -18.33 12.94 35.10
C ASN A 40 -18.39 11.66 34.21
N GLY A 41 -17.45 10.72 34.43
CA GLY A 41 -17.38 9.51 33.63
C GLY A 41 -16.76 9.66 32.24
N GLU A 42 -16.31 10.85 31.88
CA GLU A 42 -15.59 11.13 30.62
C GLU A 42 -14.09 11.28 30.85
N GLY A 43 -13.27 10.66 30.02
CA GLY A 43 -11.83 10.92 29.95
C GLY A 43 -11.57 12.21 29.17
N ARG A 44 -10.76 13.11 29.73
CA ARG A 44 -10.35 14.36 29.09
C ARG A 44 -8.84 14.50 29.11
N ALA A 45 -8.29 15.09 28.05
CA ALA A 45 -6.87 15.38 27.97
C ALA A 45 -6.63 16.76 27.38
N GLN A 46 -5.63 17.43 27.93
CA GLN A 46 -5.06 18.64 27.35
C GLN A 46 -3.82 18.22 26.56
N VAL A 47 -3.77 18.61 25.29
CA VAL A 47 -2.68 18.26 24.39
C VAL A 47 -2.02 19.51 23.84
N ARG A 48 -0.73 19.44 23.57
CA ARG A 48 0.02 20.48 22.87
C ARG A 48 0.56 19.92 21.56
N PHE A 49 0.23 20.58 20.46
CA PHE A 49 0.73 20.23 19.14
C PHE A 49 2.19 20.64 18.96
N SER A 50 2.90 19.90 18.12
CA SER A 50 4.26 20.25 17.72
C SER A 50 4.27 21.52 16.86
N ALA A 51 5.32 22.32 17.02
CA ALA A 51 5.54 23.52 16.21
C ALA A 51 6.15 23.23 14.84
N ARG A 52 6.39 21.98 14.47
CA ARG A 52 6.94 21.60 13.16
C ARG A 52 6.02 22.03 12.03
N ASP A 53 6.60 22.47 10.91
CA ASP A 53 5.86 22.97 9.74
C ASP A 53 4.90 21.92 9.17
N GLU A 54 5.27 20.64 9.21
CA GLU A 54 4.45 19.52 8.75
C GLU A 54 3.19 19.28 9.60
N VAL A 55 3.20 19.74 10.86
CA VAL A 55 2.08 19.59 11.80
C VAL A 55 1.12 20.78 11.74
N GLN A 56 1.57 21.93 11.24
CA GLN A 56 0.75 23.15 11.19
C GLN A 56 -0.53 22.99 10.35
N PRO A 57 -0.54 22.31 9.20
CA PRO A 57 -1.77 22.03 8.46
C PRO A 57 -2.78 21.22 9.30
N ILE A 58 -2.31 20.19 10.01
CA ILE A 58 -3.18 19.36 10.88
C ILE A 58 -3.77 20.21 12.03
N LEU A 59 -2.96 21.06 12.63
CA LEU A 59 -3.43 21.97 13.70
C LEU A 59 -4.47 22.97 13.17
N ASN A 60 -4.31 23.49 11.96
CA ASN A 60 -5.28 24.38 11.33
C ASN A 60 -6.59 23.63 11.04
N ASP A 61 -6.53 22.41 10.49
CA ASP A 61 -7.72 21.57 10.26
C ASP A 61 -8.46 21.23 11.57
N VAL A 62 -7.73 21.06 12.68
CA VAL A 62 -8.34 20.88 14.00
C VAL A 62 -9.01 22.17 14.48
N ARG A 63 -8.38 23.34 14.29
CA ARG A 63 -8.97 24.65 14.65
C ARG A 63 -10.22 24.98 13.82
N ASP A 64 -10.19 24.61 12.53
CA ASP A 64 -11.30 24.82 11.61
C ASP A 64 -12.41 23.77 11.78
N GLY A 65 -12.21 22.79 12.68
CA GLY A 65 -13.20 21.74 12.98
C GLY A 65 -13.33 20.68 11.88
N ILE A 66 -12.39 20.60 10.95
CA ILE A 66 -12.30 19.57 9.91
C ILE A 66 -11.85 18.25 10.55
N LEU A 67 -10.74 18.28 11.29
CA LEU A 67 -10.25 17.16 12.09
C LEU A 67 -10.68 17.31 13.56
N ARG A 68 -11.67 16.56 13.97
CA ARG A 68 -12.25 16.64 15.31
C ARG A 68 -12.31 15.34 16.09
N ASN A 69 -12.07 14.22 15.43
CA ASN A 69 -12.23 12.91 16.02
C ASN A 69 -10.93 12.45 16.68
N VAL A 70 -11.05 11.87 17.86
CA VAL A 70 -9.92 11.29 18.59
C VAL A 70 -10.18 9.83 18.95
N SER A 71 -9.12 9.07 19.10
CA SER A 71 -9.12 7.71 19.59
C SER A 71 -8.02 7.55 20.63
N VAL A 72 -8.17 6.58 21.53
CA VAL A 72 -7.23 6.31 22.62
C VAL A 72 -6.66 4.92 22.45
N GLY A 73 -5.34 4.81 22.37
CA GLY A 73 -4.63 3.54 22.44
C GLY A 73 -4.48 3.11 23.90
N TYR A 74 -4.87 1.89 24.24
CA TYR A 74 -4.82 1.41 25.61
C TYR A 74 -4.43 -0.07 25.69
N ALA A 75 -3.96 -0.48 26.85
CA ALA A 75 -3.66 -1.86 27.18
C ALA A 75 -4.49 -2.32 28.39
N VAL A 76 -4.90 -3.59 28.38
CA VAL A 76 -5.58 -4.26 29.48
C VAL A 76 -4.79 -5.51 29.82
N ALA A 77 -4.38 -5.68 31.07
CA ALA A 77 -3.70 -6.91 31.50
C ALA A 77 -4.67 -8.10 31.47
N SER A 78 -4.15 -9.30 31.29
CA SER A 78 -4.98 -10.51 31.13
C SER A 78 -5.87 -10.77 32.35
N GLU A 79 -5.39 -10.44 33.54
CA GLU A 79 -6.08 -10.57 34.84
C GLU A 79 -7.15 -9.51 35.06
N ASP A 80 -7.13 -8.41 34.33
CA ASP A 80 -8.05 -7.29 34.48
C ASP A 80 -9.31 -7.41 33.60
N TRP A 81 -9.46 -8.51 32.87
CA TRP A 81 -10.68 -8.81 32.13
C TRP A 81 -11.68 -9.57 32.99
N GLN A 82 -12.93 -9.11 32.97
CA GLN A 82 -14.08 -9.83 33.52
C GLN A 82 -15.00 -10.25 32.39
N GLU A 83 -15.32 -11.52 32.34
CA GLU A 83 -16.30 -12.08 31.40
C GLU A 83 -17.63 -12.27 32.12
N SER A 84 -18.72 -11.83 31.51
CA SER A 84 -20.08 -12.00 31.96
C SER A 84 -20.99 -12.30 30.78
N ARG A 85 -22.13 -12.93 31.03
CA ARG A 85 -23.15 -13.14 30.00
C ARG A 85 -24.22 -12.08 30.13
N GLY A 86 -24.50 -11.37 29.05
CA GLY A 86 -25.60 -10.42 28.98
C GLY A 86 -26.96 -11.07 28.90
N PRO A 87 -28.06 -10.29 28.92
CA PRO A 87 -29.43 -10.79 28.89
C PRO A 87 -29.76 -11.69 27.68
N ASP A 88 -29.04 -11.48 26.55
CA ASP A 88 -29.21 -12.19 25.29
C ASP A 88 -28.21 -13.35 25.09
N ASP A 89 -27.63 -13.87 26.19
CA ASP A 89 -26.57 -14.89 26.21
C ASP A 89 -25.29 -14.50 25.45
N VAL A 90 -25.12 -13.21 25.14
CA VAL A 90 -23.94 -12.68 24.50
C VAL A 90 -22.82 -12.54 25.52
N LEU A 91 -21.63 -13.04 25.18
CA LEU A 91 -20.43 -12.89 26.03
C LEU A 91 -20.00 -11.42 26.07
N VAL A 92 -20.05 -10.82 27.26
CA VAL A 92 -19.59 -9.44 27.50
C VAL A 92 -18.26 -9.48 28.26
N ARG A 93 -17.23 -8.87 27.66
CA ARG A 93 -15.93 -8.70 28.30
C ARG A 93 -15.82 -7.26 28.82
N THR A 94 -15.62 -7.10 30.11
CA THR A 94 -15.45 -5.80 30.76
C THR A 94 -14.02 -5.67 31.30
N ALA A 95 -13.34 -4.58 30.95
CA ALA A 95 -12.04 -4.26 31.52
C ALA A 95 -12.23 -3.62 32.90
N LYS A 96 -11.68 -4.24 33.95
CA LYS A 96 -11.70 -3.70 35.32
C LYS A 96 -10.66 -2.62 35.53
N LYS A 97 -9.48 -2.83 34.93
CA LYS A 97 -8.38 -1.86 34.87
C LYS A 97 -7.82 -1.79 33.46
N TRP A 98 -7.46 -0.60 33.02
CA TRP A 98 -6.82 -0.40 31.74
C TRP A 98 -5.92 0.84 31.76
N THR A 99 -4.87 0.83 30.98
CA THR A 99 -3.86 1.88 30.92
C THR A 99 -3.85 2.48 29.52
N PRO A 100 -4.32 3.73 29.34
CA PRO A 100 -4.14 4.44 28.07
C PRO A 100 -2.67 4.85 27.91
N PHE A 101 -2.12 4.63 26.73
CA PHE A 101 -0.70 4.91 26.45
C PHE A 101 -0.46 5.93 25.34
N GLU A 102 -1.48 6.29 24.57
CA GLU A 102 -1.42 7.35 23.57
C GLU A 102 -2.82 7.91 23.28
N ILE A 103 -2.87 9.10 22.66
CA ILE A 103 -4.07 9.68 22.07
C ILE A 103 -3.79 9.96 20.60
N SER A 104 -4.73 9.67 19.72
CA SER A 104 -4.57 9.85 18.28
C SER A 104 -5.68 10.70 17.67
N LEU A 105 -5.34 11.57 16.71
CA LEU A 105 -6.31 12.10 15.76
C LEU A 105 -6.60 11.02 14.71
N VAL A 106 -7.88 10.75 14.48
CA VAL A 106 -8.32 9.70 13.55
C VAL A 106 -9.45 10.18 12.65
N PRO A 107 -9.52 9.71 11.39
CA PRO A 107 -10.66 10.02 10.52
C PRO A 107 -11.98 9.43 11.03
N ILE A 108 -11.93 8.21 11.57
CA ILE A 108 -13.07 7.46 12.08
C ILE A 108 -12.72 6.98 13.50
N PRO A 109 -13.37 7.50 14.54
CA PRO A 109 -13.09 7.12 15.92
C PRO A 109 -13.81 5.81 16.30
N ALA A 110 -13.26 5.08 17.26
CA ALA A 110 -13.93 3.91 17.84
C ALA A 110 -15.17 4.31 18.64
N ASP A 111 -15.14 5.49 19.29
CA ASP A 111 -16.27 6.11 19.98
C ASP A 111 -16.63 7.43 19.29
N ALA A 112 -17.84 7.51 18.73
CA ALA A 112 -18.31 8.69 18.00
C ALA A 112 -18.42 9.96 18.88
N SER A 113 -18.45 9.82 20.20
CA SER A 113 -18.48 10.94 21.16
C SER A 113 -17.09 11.50 21.46
N ALA A 114 -16.01 10.80 21.12
CA ALA A 114 -14.64 11.20 21.38
C ALA A 114 -14.17 12.28 20.38
N GLN A 115 -14.19 13.54 20.82
CA GLN A 115 -13.91 14.69 19.96
C GLN A 115 -13.00 15.71 20.61
N VAL A 116 -12.28 16.46 19.77
CA VAL A 116 -11.51 17.63 20.17
C VAL A 116 -12.48 18.76 20.55
N ARG A 117 -12.26 19.37 21.71
CA ARG A 117 -12.97 20.58 22.17
C ARG A 117 -12.00 21.75 22.14
N ALA A 118 -12.33 22.83 21.46
CA ALA A 118 -11.49 24.04 21.47
C ALA A 118 -11.44 24.61 22.88
N ALA A 119 -10.24 24.97 23.35
CA ALA A 119 -10.06 25.67 24.61
C ALA A 119 -10.62 27.10 24.49
N GLY A 120 -11.91 27.29 24.84
CA GLY A 120 -12.54 28.61 24.73
C GLY A 120 -14.03 28.67 25.01
N ALA A 121 -14.70 27.54 25.25
CA ALA A 121 -16.13 27.55 25.64
C ALA A 121 -16.28 27.10 27.09
N ALA A 122 -16.14 28.05 28.04
CA ALA A 122 -16.70 27.89 29.37
C ALA A 122 -18.21 27.85 29.24
N THR A 123 -18.78 26.72 29.58
CA THR A 123 -20.22 26.45 29.65
C THR A 123 -20.92 27.43 30.58
N THR A 124 -21.80 28.24 30.04
CA THR A 124 -23.04 28.61 30.76
C THR A 124 -24.20 28.03 29.96
N ALA A 125 -24.88 27.10 30.58
CA ALA A 125 -26.17 26.63 30.13
C ALA A 125 -27.18 27.76 30.26
N GLU A 126 -27.99 27.96 29.24
CA GLU A 126 -29.41 28.16 29.20
C GLU A 126 -29.85 28.99 28.00
N GLY A 127 -30.69 28.41 27.20
CA GLY A 127 -31.95 28.98 26.74
C GLY A 127 -31.94 29.96 25.58
N ASN A 128 -32.48 29.45 24.47
CA ASN A 128 -33.45 30.10 23.58
C ASN A 128 -33.02 31.11 22.53
N ASN A 129 -33.37 30.68 21.32
CA ASN A 129 -34.03 31.43 20.21
C ASN A 129 -33.25 32.52 19.44
N ALA A 130 -33.22 32.23 18.17
CA ALA A 130 -32.98 33.15 17.03
C ALA A 130 -33.95 34.35 17.03
N PRO A 131 -33.85 35.40 16.16
CA PRO A 131 -33.28 35.36 14.81
C PRO A 131 -32.51 36.65 14.35
N ARG A 132 -31.71 36.43 13.28
CA ARG A 132 -31.50 37.26 12.06
C ARG A 132 -31.74 38.79 12.10
N ARG A 133 -30.73 39.54 11.65
CA ARG A 133 -30.70 40.58 10.62
C ARG A 133 -29.34 41.25 10.59
N GLU A 134 -28.63 41.16 9.46
CA GLU A 134 -28.51 42.09 8.32
C GLU A 134 -28.16 43.54 8.69
N GLY A 135 -27.12 44.00 8.04
CA GLY A 135 -27.04 45.41 7.64
C GLY A 135 -25.70 46.05 8.00
N GLU A 136 -24.84 46.08 7.03
CA GLU A 136 -24.41 47.26 6.30
C GLU A 136 -23.49 48.28 6.99
N ASN A 137 -22.37 48.41 6.38
CA ASN A 137 -21.78 49.62 5.77
C ASN A 137 -20.83 50.53 6.59
N MET A 138 -19.68 50.56 6.03
CA MET A 138 -18.97 51.71 5.41
C MET A 138 -18.39 52.82 6.28
N ALA A 139 -17.16 53.08 5.87
CA ALA A 139 -16.50 54.39 5.69
C ALA A 139 -15.92 55.02 6.97
N ASP A 140 -14.71 55.21 6.94
CA ASP A 140 -13.83 56.17 6.22
C ASP A 140 -13.38 57.30 7.13
N THR A 141 -12.20 57.72 6.87
CA THR A 141 -11.58 59.03 7.03
C THR A 141 -10.80 59.40 8.29
N THR A 142 -9.53 59.53 7.98
CA THR A 142 -8.69 60.73 8.02
C THR A 142 -7.94 61.04 9.30
N VAL A 143 -6.62 61.08 9.02
CA VAL A 143 -5.59 61.90 9.67
C VAL A 143 -5.98 63.41 9.58
N PRO A 144 -5.64 64.29 10.46
CA PRO A 144 -4.40 64.98 10.46
C PRO A 144 -3.88 65.33 11.87
N GLY A 145 -2.59 65.46 12.08
CA GLY A 145 -1.73 66.57 11.73
C GLY A 145 -1.31 67.39 12.92
N ALA A 146 -0.07 67.41 13.10
CA ALA A 146 0.80 68.60 13.32
C ALA A 146 0.68 69.41 14.62
N GLU A 147 1.84 69.57 15.11
CA GLU A 147 2.49 70.80 15.57
C GLU A 147 2.47 71.24 17.01
N GLN A 148 3.67 71.50 17.34
CA GLN A 148 4.32 72.61 18.07
C GLN A 148 4.55 72.32 19.58
N ALA A 149 5.77 72.30 19.94
CA ALA A 149 6.93 73.22 20.00
C ALA A 149 7.06 73.92 21.35
N ARG A 150 8.31 73.99 21.76
CA ARG A 150 8.92 74.97 22.70
C ARG A 150 8.76 74.69 24.17
N ASP A 151 9.68 74.86 24.95
CA ASP A 151 11.02 75.45 25.02
C ASP A 151 11.61 75.15 26.39
N ASN A 152 12.84 75.18 26.43
CA ASN A 152 13.78 75.78 27.36
C ASN A 152 14.65 74.84 28.21
N ASN A 153 15.88 74.77 27.73
CA ASN A 153 17.04 75.40 28.36
C ASN A 153 17.34 75.00 29.81
N VAL A 154 18.47 74.36 29.98
CA VAL A 154 19.55 74.84 30.89
C VAL A 154 20.85 74.08 30.60
N ALA A 155 21.77 74.81 30.08
CA ALA A 155 23.19 74.89 30.39
C ALA A 155 24.01 73.63 30.70
N SER A 156 24.92 73.34 29.75
CA SER A 156 26.35 73.35 29.97
C SER A 156 26.95 72.48 31.07
N ALA A 157 27.52 71.39 30.62
CA ALA A 157 28.87 71.01 31.02
C ALA A 157 29.48 70.27 29.82
N ALA A 158 30.19 70.99 28.99
CA ALA A 158 31.13 70.41 28.02
C ALA A 158 32.24 69.73 28.81
N GLN A 159 32.07 68.45 29.11
CA GLN A 159 33.19 67.58 29.40
C GLN A 159 33.96 67.45 28.07
N ALA A 160 35.13 67.98 28.03
CA ALA A 160 36.11 67.77 26.99
C ALA A 160 36.29 66.24 26.86
N VAL A 161 35.72 65.69 25.80
CA VAL A 161 35.90 64.27 25.48
C VAL A 161 37.39 64.10 25.22
N ASP A 162 38.05 63.32 26.06
CA ASP A 162 39.46 62.98 25.88
C ASP A 162 39.57 62.14 24.60
N VAL A 163 39.87 62.81 23.50
CA VAL A 163 40.00 62.20 22.16
C VAL A 163 41.04 61.11 22.17
N SER A 164 42.01 61.13 23.10
CA SER A 164 43.02 60.08 23.24
C SER A 164 42.42 58.80 23.85
N ALA A 165 41.56 58.93 24.84
CA ALA A 165 40.86 57.84 25.49
C ALA A 165 39.86 57.15 24.51
N VAL A 166 39.08 57.97 23.77
CA VAL A 166 38.15 57.45 22.71
C VAL A 166 38.90 56.71 21.60
N ARG A 167 40.03 57.22 21.16
CA ARG A 167 40.87 56.53 20.16
C ARG A 167 41.46 55.24 20.68
N THR A 168 41.83 55.17 21.93
CA THR A 168 42.35 53.94 22.54
C THR A 168 41.24 52.90 22.70
N GLN A 169 40.05 53.33 23.11
CA GLN A 169 38.88 52.45 23.22
C GLN A 169 38.44 51.91 21.85
N GLU A 170 38.44 52.75 20.80
CA GLU A 170 38.09 52.34 19.44
C GLU A 170 39.12 51.38 18.87
N ARG A 171 40.41 51.57 19.11
CA ARG A 171 41.45 50.62 18.71
C ARG A 171 41.26 49.27 19.37
N ALA A 172 40.97 49.22 20.68
CA ALA A 172 40.73 48.00 21.40
C ALA A 172 39.46 47.26 20.88
N ARG A 173 38.42 48.04 20.52
CA ARG A 173 37.20 47.48 19.88
C ARG A 173 37.52 46.83 18.52
N ILE A 174 38.25 47.55 17.65
CA ILE A 174 38.63 47.01 16.32
C ILE A 174 39.54 45.79 16.47
N GLU A 175 40.45 45.78 17.41
CA GLU A 175 41.34 44.66 17.70
C GLU A 175 40.55 43.43 18.16
N SER A 176 39.51 43.63 18.95
CA SER A 176 38.62 42.54 19.38
C SER A 176 37.83 41.87 18.25
N LEU A 177 37.66 42.50 17.10
CA LEU A 177 37.01 41.95 15.91
C LEU A 177 37.93 40.98 15.13
N GLU A 178 39.23 40.96 15.37
CA GLU A 178 40.17 40.08 14.65
C GLU A 178 40.00 38.62 15.02
N GLU A 179 39.75 38.31 16.27
CA GLU A 179 39.63 36.94 16.75
C GLU A 179 38.42 36.21 16.12
N PRO A 180 37.18 36.76 16.12
CA PRO A 180 36.05 36.16 15.40
C PRO A 180 36.28 36.01 13.92
N ALA A 181 36.89 37.00 13.27
CA ALA A 181 37.22 36.97 11.85
C ALA A 181 38.22 35.84 11.50
N ARG A 182 39.25 35.66 12.35
CA ARG A 182 40.21 34.55 12.19
C ARG A 182 39.57 33.20 12.37
N LEU A 183 38.67 33.06 13.34
CA LEU A 183 37.95 31.82 13.59
C LEU A 183 37.06 31.45 12.41
N ALA A 184 36.33 32.39 11.83
CA ALA A 184 35.47 32.18 10.68
C ALA A 184 36.26 31.74 9.44
N ARG A 185 37.45 32.30 9.19
CA ARG A 185 38.34 31.85 8.12
C ARG A 185 38.80 30.38 8.34
N SER A 186 39.11 30.00 9.59
CA SER A 186 39.48 28.60 9.91
C SER A 186 38.35 27.60 9.73
N GLN A 187 37.09 28.05 9.76
CA GLN A 187 35.89 27.26 9.48
C GLN A 187 35.54 27.23 7.96
N GLY A 188 36.37 27.84 7.11
CA GLY A 188 36.24 27.77 5.65
C GLY A 188 35.31 28.81 5.02
N LEU A 189 34.97 29.87 5.73
CA LEU A 189 34.26 31.01 5.14
C LEU A 189 35.19 31.79 4.20
N ASP A 190 34.64 32.24 3.07
CA ASP A 190 35.40 33.02 2.08
C ASP A 190 35.94 34.31 2.68
N GLU A 191 37.22 34.62 2.38
CA GLU A 191 37.94 35.77 2.94
C GLU A 191 37.26 37.10 2.58
N ALA A 192 36.67 37.20 1.40
CA ALA A 192 35.94 38.38 0.96
C ALA A 192 34.69 38.63 1.80
N GLN A 193 33.94 37.56 2.15
CA GLN A 193 32.75 37.65 3.01
C GLN A 193 33.12 38.03 4.45
N VAL A 194 34.17 37.42 5.02
CA VAL A 194 34.65 37.75 6.36
C VAL A 194 35.08 39.21 6.44
N ASN A 195 35.83 39.71 5.44
CA ASN A 195 36.29 41.07 5.39
C ASN A 195 35.14 42.10 5.19
N ALA A 196 34.10 41.73 4.43
CA ALA A 196 32.91 42.57 4.25
C ALA A 196 32.13 42.71 5.55
N LEU A 197 31.91 41.61 6.30
CA LEU A 197 31.22 41.62 7.60
C LEU A 197 32.04 42.37 8.66
N LYS A 198 33.36 42.22 8.67
CA LYS A 198 34.24 42.97 9.54
C LYS A 198 34.20 44.48 9.21
N ALA A 199 34.22 44.88 7.94
CA ALA A 199 34.08 46.28 7.53
C ALA A 199 32.72 46.86 7.98
N ARG A 200 31.63 46.11 7.88
CA ARG A 200 30.31 46.52 8.41
C ARG A 200 30.33 46.67 9.93
N ALA A 201 30.98 45.78 10.69
CA ALA A 201 31.13 45.92 12.13
C ALA A 201 31.93 47.18 12.51
N ILE A 202 32.96 47.52 11.77
CA ILE A 202 33.76 48.74 11.98
C ILE A 202 32.93 50.01 11.67
N SER A 203 32.27 50.06 10.51
CA SER A 203 31.48 51.20 10.09
C SER A 203 30.19 51.42 10.87
N GLY A 204 29.59 50.35 11.42
CA GLY A 204 28.34 50.36 12.19
C GLY A 204 28.54 50.45 13.71
N ASP A 205 29.77 50.66 14.17
CA ASP A 205 30.14 50.74 15.60
C ASP A 205 29.73 49.50 16.42
N HIS A 206 29.71 48.31 15.77
CA HIS A 206 29.32 47.04 16.41
C HIS A 206 30.48 46.38 17.15
N ASP A 207 30.16 45.61 18.15
CA ASP A 207 31.10 44.86 18.98
C ASP A 207 31.45 43.46 18.40
N ALA A 208 32.38 42.77 19.06
CA ALA A 208 32.78 41.42 18.67
C ALA A 208 31.64 40.39 18.79
N ALA A 209 30.64 40.61 19.65
CA ALA A 209 29.51 39.72 19.80
C ALA A 209 28.57 39.75 18.59
N TRP A 210 28.32 40.98 18.07
CA TRP A 210 27.56 41.15 16.84
C TRP A 210 28.25 40.48 15.65
N LEU A 211 29.59 40.72 15.51
CA LEU A 211 30.34 40.08 14.41
C LEU A 211 30.34 38.56 14.49
N ARG A 212 30.41 37.99 15.69
CA ARG A 212 30.27 36.51 15.87
C ARG A 212 28.92 36.01 15.40
N ALA A 213 27.84 36.69 15.72
CA ALA A 213 26.47 36.28 15.33
C ALA A 213 26.31 36.32 13.78
N GLU A 214 26.79 37.38 13.12
CA GLU A 214 26.73 37.50 11.66
C GLU A 214 27.64 36.49 10.94
N LEU A 215 28.84 36.23 11.46
CA LEU A 215 29.74 35.21 10.90
C LEU A 215 29.18 33.81 11.10
N PHE A 216 28.51 33.52 12.24
CA PHE A 216 27.86 32.25 12.46
C PHE A 216 26.71 32.05 11.48
N GLY A 217 25.86 33.07 11.26
CA GLY A 217 24.81 33.03 10.24
C GLY A 217 25.35 32.78 8.83
N ALA A 218 26.48 33.43 8.49
CA ALA A 218 27.15 33.23 7.20
C ALA A 218 27.75 31.82 7.05
N ILE A 219 28.27 31.21 8.13
CA ILE A 219 28.77 29.83 8.14
C ILE A 219 27.61 28.83 7.91
N VAL A 220 26.50 29.03 8.60
CA VAL A 220 25.29 28.18 8.43
C VAL A 220 24.75 28.29 7.01
N ALA A 221 24.63 29.52 6.48
CA ALA A 221 24.15 29.72 5.11
C ALA A 221 25.14 29.16 4.05
N ALA A 222 26.45 29.22 4.30
CA ALA A 222 27.45 28.60 3.42
C ALA A 222 27.42 27.06 3.49
N ASP A 223 27.07 26.49 4.62
CA ASP A 223 26.92 25.04 4.79
C ASP A 223 25.63 24.53 4.13
N GLU A 224 24.54 25.29 4.21
CA GLU A 224 23.29 25.02 3.49
C GLU A 224 23.43 25.19 1.96
N ALA A 225 24.25 26.15 1.51
CA ALA A 225 24.52 26.39 0.10
C ALA A 225 25.54 25.41 -0.51
N ARG A 226 26.29 24.67 0.29
CA ARG A 226 27.14 23.59 -0.22
C ARG A 226 26.25 22.53 -0.84
N PRO A 227 26.38 22.23 -2.17
CA PRO A 227 25.73 21.06 -2.72
C PRO A 227 26.20 19.89 -1.87
N ALA A 228 25.24 19.18 -1.25
CA ALA A 228 25.52 18.00 -0.46
C ALA A 228 26.47 17.14 -1.29
N LEU A 229 27.74 17.13 -0.95
CA LEU A 229 28.67 16.14 -1.46
C LEU A 229 28.00 14.82 -1.14
N LYS A 230 27.47 14.14 -2.20
CA LYS A 230 27.04 12.76 -2.03
C LYS A 230 28.21 12.09 -1.31
N PRO A 231 28.05 11.62 -0.08
CA PRO A 231 29.12 10.86 0.55
C PRO A 231 29.40 9.74 -0.42
N GLY A 232 30.64 9.62 -0.88
CA GLY A 232 31.11 8.36 -1.40
C GLY A 232 30.81 7.32 -0.33
N PRO A 233 30.85 6.02 -0.62
CA PRO A 233 30.43 4.97 0.30
C PRO A 233 31.31 4.95 1.55
N VAL A 234 31.12 5.95 2.38
CA VAL A 234 31.61 5.98 3.76
C VAL A 234 30.48 5.39 4.57
N SER A 235 30.75 4.25 5.15
CA SER A 235 29.90 3.54 6.08
C SER A 235 29.15 4.50 7.01
N GLN A 236 27.95 4.92 6.61
CA GLN A 236 26.97 5.53 7.52
C GLN A 236 26.29 4.44 8.37
N PHE A 237 27.10 3.52 8.89
CA PHE A 237 26.64 2.42 9.73
C PHE A 237 26.48 2.81 11.20
N GLY A 238 26.14 4.04 11.46
CA GLY A 238 26.02 4.55 12.83
C GLY A 238 24.61 4.57 13.42
N ARG A 239 23.53 4.19 12.71
CA ARG A 239 22.19 4.53 13.23
C ARG A 239 21.03 3.64 12.85
N SER A 240 21.14 2.36 12.71
CA SER A 240 19.95 1.50 12.75
C SER A 240 20.27 0.01 12.86
N TYR A 241 21.09 -0.35 13.81
CA TYR A 241 21.36 -1.75 14.17
C TYR A 241 20.33 -2.30 15.17
N GLU A 242 19.19 -1.66 15.33
CA GLU A 242 18.23 -2.08 16.35
C GLU A 242 17.39 -3.29 15.95
N ASP A 243 17.30 -3.61 14.66
CA ASP A 243 16.61 -4.83 14.21
C ASP A 243 17.29 -5.45 12.98
N PRO A 244 18.00 -6.58 13.16
CA PRO A 244 18.64 -7.31 12.06
C PRO A 244 17.68 -7.73 10.94
N ALA A 245 16.40 -7.92 11.23
CA ALA A 245 15.39 -8.29 10.24
C ALA A 245 15.16 -7.16 9.24
N ASN A 246 15.16 -5.91 9.68
CA ASN A 246 15.00 -4.73 8.81
C ASN A 246 16.21 -4.56 7.88
N ILE A 247 17.41 -4.87 8.35
CA ILE A 247 18.63 -4.84 7.54
C ILE A 247 18.58 -5.89 6.43
N VAL A 248 18.16 -7.11 6.76
CA VAL A 248 18.00 -8.20 5.80
C VAL A 248 16.96 -7.83 4.73
N ASP A 249 15.85 -7.24 5.12
CA ASP A 249 14.80 -6.81 4.17
C ASP A 249 15.28 -5.65 3.28
N ALA A 250 16.01 -4.68 3.83
CA ALA A 250 16.59 -3.58 3.06
C ALA A 250 17.66 -4.07 2.07
N MET A 251 18.52 -5.01 2.47
CA MET A 251 19.47 -5.66 1.58
C MET A 251 18.79 -6.49 0.49
N ALA A 252 17.74 -7.25 0.84
CA ALA A 252 16.93 -8.01 -0.13
C ALA A 252 16.28 -7.08 -1.16
N THR A 253 15.74 -5.94 -0.70
CA THR A 253 15.18 -4.91 -1.58
C THR A 253 16.24 -4.31 -2.49
N ALA A 254 17.46 -4.07 -1.99
CA ALA A 254 18.57 -3.54 -2.77
C ALA A 254 18.99 -4.50 -3.89
N ILE A 255 19.06 -5.81 -3.61
CA ILE A 255 19.34 -6.83 -4.62
C ILE A 255 18.22 -6.85 -5.68
N ALA A 256 16.97 -6.88 -5.25
CA ALA A 256 15.83 -6.92 -6.17
C ALA A 256 15.69 -5.64 -7.00
N ALA A 257 15.86 -4.46 -6.40
CA ALA A 257 15.76 -3.16 -7.06
C ALA A 257 16.85 -2.91 -8.11
N ARG A 258 18.02 -3.51 -7.95
CA ARG A 258 19.13 -3.42 -8.94
C ARG A 258 18.73 -3.98 -10.29
N HIS A 259 17.91 -5.02 -10.30
CA HIS A 259 17.53 -5.76 -11.51
C HIS A 259 16.11 -5.45 -11.98
N MET A 260 15.25 -4.99 -11.07
CA MET A 260 13.85 -4.69 -11.36
C MET A 260 13.46 -3.26 -10.97
N PRO A 261 13.38 -2.33 -11.94
CA PRO A 261 12.96 -0.95 -11.66
C PRO A 261 11.59 -0.85 -10.97
N ALA A 262 10.69 -1.81 -11.20
CA ALA A 262 9.39 -1.88 -10.56
C ALA A 262 9.50 -2.06 -9.04
N VAL A 263 10.47 -2.86 -8.56
CA VAL A 263 10.74 -3.02 -7.12
C VAL A 263 11.31 -1.73 -6.54
N ALA A 264 12.23 -1.06 -7.24
CA ALA A 264 12.78 0.23 -6.82
C ALA A 264 11.69 1.31 -6.71
N SER A 265 10.76 1.35 -7.68
CA SER A 265 9.63 2.27 -7.68
C SER A 265 8.65 2.00 -6.54
N LYS A 266 8.33 0.74 -6.27
CA LYS A 266 7.45 0.33 -5.16
C LYS A 266 8.06 0.59 -3.79
N ALA A 267 9.38 0.39 -3.64
CA ALA A 267 10.10 0.59 -2.38
C ALA A 267 10.35 2.07 -2.04
N GLY A 268 10.23 2.98 -3.03
CA GLY A 268 10.40 4.42 -2.83
C GLY A 268 11.78 4.81 -2.30
N GLU A 269 11.83 5.83 -1.45
CA GLU A 269 13.04 6.25 -0.75
C GLU A 269 13.14 5.50 0.58
N GLY A 270 14.11 4.61 0.69
CA GLY A 270 14.28 3.77 1.87
C GLY A 270 15.74 3.33 2.10
N GLN A 271 15.98 2.67 3.24
CA GLN A 271 17.30 2.18 3.65
C GLN A 271 17.98 1.25 2.62
N TRP A 272 17.21 0.62 1.73
CA TRP A 272 17.73 -0.25 0.69
C TRP A 272 18.74 0.45 -0.24
N ARG A 273 18.62 1.78 -0.42
CA ARG A 273 19.55 2.56 -1.25
C ARG A 273 20.98 2.53 -0.72
N ASN A 274 21.17 2.39 0.59
CA ASN A 274 22.48 2.30 1.20
C ASN A 274 23.22 1.02 0.78
N PHE A 275 22.47 -0.02 0.44
CA PHE A 275 22.99 -1.32 0.02
C PHE A 275 22.97 -1.53 -1.50
N ALA A 276 22.39 -0.60 -2.27
CA ALA A 276 22.18 -0.75 -3.72
C ALA A 276 23.48 -0.95 -4.53
N GLY A 277 24.62 -0.46 -4.04
CA GLY A 277 25.94 -0.62 -4.65
C GLY A 277 26.77 -1.81 -4.15
N LEU A 278 26.33 -2.47 -3.08
CA LEU A 278 27.11 -3.53 -2.44
C LEU A 278 26.92 -4.87 -3.15
N ARG A 279 28.00 -5.64 -3.28
CA ARG A 279 27.92 -7.03 -3.73
C ARG A 279 27.26 -7.89 -2.65
N PRO A 280 26.59 -9.00 -2.99
CA PRO A 280 26.01 -9.89 -1.99
C PRO A 280 27.03 -10.43 -0.97
N SER A 281 28.29 -10.65 -1.41
CA SER A 281 29.41 -11.01 -0.52
C SER A 281 29.75 -9.91 0.49
N ASP A 282 29.62 -8.63 0.09
CA ASP A 282 29.89 -7.50 0.97
C ASP A 282 28.71 -7.29 1.94
N MET A 283 27.47 -7.50 1.48
CA MET A 283 26.28 -7.54 2.34
C MET A 283 26.40 -8.61 3.42
N LEU A 284 27.01 -9.75 3.12
CA LEU A 284 27.28 -10.83 4.07
C LEU A 284 28.25 -10.39 5.18
N ILE A 285 29.30 -9.65 4.80
CA ILE A 285 30.27 -9.09 5.76
C ILE A 285 29.57 -8.08 6.68
N GLU A 286 28.77 -7.19 6.11
CA GLU A 286 27.98 -6.21 6.86
C GLU A 286 27.00 -6.87 7.84
N LEU A 287 26.33 -7.93 7.40
CA LEU A 287 25.40 -8.69 8.24
C LEU A 287 26.12 -9.36 9.42
N ALA A 288 27.30 -9.95 9.18
CA ALA A 288 28.13 -10.55 10.22
C ALA A 288 28.64 -9.49 11.21
N GLN A 289 29.05 -8.32 10.72
CA GLN A 289 29.48 -7.19 11.55
C GLN A 289 28.34 -6.63 12.40
N ALA A 290 27.13 -6.54 11.83
CA ALA A 290 25.91 -6.12 12.55
C ALA A 290 25.60 -7.04 13.74
N ARG A 291 25.99 -8.32 13.65
CA ARG A 291 25.88 -9.29 14.75
C ARG A 291 27.02 -9.23 15.76
N GLY A 292 27.99 -8.33 15.57
CA GLY A 292 29.15 -8.19 16.44
C GLY A 292 30.29 -9.17 16.12
N GLU A 293 30.22 -9.86 14.99
CA GLU A 293 31.33 -10.74 14.55
C GLU A 293 32.45 -9.89 13.94
N ARG A 294 33.68 -10.10 14.38
CA ARG A 294 34.86 -9.46 13.78
C ARG A 294 35.26 -10.24 12.53
N VAL A 295 34.85 -9.75 11.38
CA VAL A 295 35.14 -10.35 10.08
C VAL A 295 36.13 -9.50 9.31
N SER A 296 37.20 -10.11 8.80
CA SER A 296 38.13 -9.46 7.89
C SER A 296 37.70 -9.69 6.43
N SER A 297 37.84 -8.67 5.59
CA SER A 297 37.59 -8.80 4.14
C SER A 297 38.49 -9.84 3.44
N ARG A 298 39.55 -10.30 4.11
CA ARG A 298 40.46 -11.36 3.61
C ARG A 298 39.91 -12.77 3.77
N ASP A 299 38.91 -12.95 4.67
CA ASP A 299 38.32 -14.26 4.98
C ASP A 299 36.99 -14.49 4.25
N ARG A 300 36.80 -13.80 3.12
CA ARG A 300 35.55 -13.81 2.34
C ARG A 300 35.08 -15.22 1.98
N GLU A 301 35.96 -16.08 1.48
CA GLU A 301 35.59 -17.46 1.09
C GLU A 301 35.18 -18.31 2.29
N ALA A 302 35.89 -18.19 3.40
CA ALA A 302 35.55 -18.90 4.64
C ALA A 302 34.23 -18.42 5.22
N LEU A 303 33.95 -17.12 5.11
CA LEU A 303 32.68 -16.53 5.54
C LEU A 303 31.52 -17.02 4.70
N ILE A 304 31.67 -17.02 3.37
CA ILE A 304 30.68 -17.55 2.44
C ILE A 304 30.39 -19.02 2.74
N ALA A 305 31.43 -19.84 2.88
CA ALA A 305 31.27 -21.25 3.21
C ALA A 305 30.51 -21.44 4.54
N ARG A 306 30.86 -20.66 5.58
CA ARG A 306 30.20 -20.73 6.89
C ARG A 306 28.74 -20.24 6.84
N ALA A 307 28.44 -19.21 6.05
CA ALA A 307 27.09 -18.67 5.88
C ALA A 307 26.13 -19.65 5.21
N PHE A 308 26.62 -20.57 4.39
CA PHE A 308 25.83 -21.65 3.81
C PHE A 308 25.61 -22.85 4.73
N HIS A 309 26.51 -23.09 5.69
CA HIS A 309 26.41 -24.21 6.63
C HIS A 309 25.65 -23.89 7.92
N THR A 310 25.38 -22.63 8.19
CA THR A 310 24.56 -22.19 9.32
C THR A 310 23.18 -21.76 8.82
N SER A 311 22.14 -21.96 9.62
CA SER A 311 20.79 -21.40 9.41
C SER A 311 20.80 -19.86 9.55
N SER A 312 21.79 -19.22 8.91
CA SER A 312 22.09 -17.80 9.03
C SER A 312 21.17 -16.95 8.13
N ASP A 313 21.18 -15.65 8.37
CA ASP A 313 20.35 -14.65 7.67
C ASP A 313 20.61 -14.56 6.16
N PHE A 314 21.72 -15.13 5.66
CA PHE A 314 22.04 -15.07 4.24
C PHE A 314 21.11 -15.91 3.35
N PRO A 315 20.75 -17.15 3.69
CA PRO A 315 19.66 -17.84 3.01
C PRO A 315 18.33 -17.06 3.06
N LEU A 316 18.03 -16.45 4.21
CA LEU A 316 16.83 -15.62 4.37
C LEU A 316 16.89 -14.36 3.48
N LEU A 317 18.05 -13.71 3.38
CA LEU A 317 18.28 -12.58 2.49
C LEU A 317 18.02 -12.94 1.02
N LEU A 318 18.58 -14.07 0.57
CA LEU A 318 18.38 -14.55 -0.81
C LEU A 318 16.91 -14.96 -1.06
N ALA A 319 16.25 -15.60 -0.09
CA ALA A 319 14.83 -15.94 -0.20
C ALA A 319 13.95 -14.68 -0.30
N ASN A 320 14.19 -13.68 0.53
CA ASN A 320 13.45 -12.42 0.51
C ASN A 320 13.71 -11.64 -0.78
N ALA A 321 14.93 -11.59 -1.28
CA ALA A 321 15.25 -10.99 -2.57
C ALA A 321 14.55 -11.73 -3.72
N GLY A 322 14.60 -13.06 -3.70
CA GLY A 322 13.91 -13.93 -4.65
C GLY A 322 12.40 -13.72 -4.62
N ASN A 323 11.78 -13.63 -3.44
CA ASN A 323 10.35 -13.35 -3.30
C ASN A 323 9.95 -11.99 -3.89
N LYS A 324 10.72 -10.92 -3.63
CA LYS A 324 10.47 -9.59 -4.18
C LYS A 324 10.59 -9.56 -5.72
N MET A 325 11.59 -10.25 -6.26
CA MET A 325 11.77 -10.37 -7.72
C MET A 325 10.66 -11.22 -8.35
N LEU A 326 10.29 -12.31 -7.71
CA LEU A 326 9.21 -13.19 -8.14
C LEU A 326 7.87 -12.45 -8.17
N GLU A 327 7.54 -11.71 -7.11
CA GLU A 327 6.34 -10.88 -7.01
C GLU A 327 6.27 -9.87 -8.14
N ALA A 328 7.37 -9.16 -8.39
CA ALA A 328 7.43 -8.18 -9.46
C ALA A 328 7.34 -8.82 -10.85
N GLY A 329 8.01 -9.96 -11.08
CA GLY A 329 7.92 -10.72 -12.33
C GLY A 329 6.53 -11.28 -12.59
N TYR A 330 5.88 -11.76 -11.54
CA TYR A 330 4.51 -12.27 -11.59
C TYR A 330 3.49 -11.14 -11.84
N ALA A 331 3.67 -9.98 -11.23
CA ALA A 331 2.79 -8.81 -11.44
C ALA A 331 2.87 -8.24 -12.86
N LEU A 332 4.03 -8.37 -13.53
CA LEU A 332 4.20 -7.96 -14.92
C LEU A 332 3.45 -8.88 -15.92
N ALA A 333 3.21 -10.13 -15.53
CA ALA A 333 2.46 -11.07 -16.34
C ALA A 333 0.97 -10.91 -16.04
N SER A 334 0.17 -10.60 -17.07
CA SER A 334 -1.29 -10.51 -16.98
C SER A 334 -1.93 -11.74 -17.60
N PRO A 335 -2.17 -12.82 -16.84
CA PRO A 335 -2.85 -14.00 -17.37
C PRO A 335 -4.24 -13.66 -17.88
N SER A 336 -4.53 -14.02 -19.12
CA SER A 336 -5.77 -13.65 -19.82
C SER A 336 -7.02 -14.28 -19.20
N TYR A 337 -6.89 -15.44 -18.54
CA TYR A 337 -8.01 -16.13 -17.90
C TYR A 337 -8.69 -15.29 -16.81
N ARG A 338 -7.95 -14.37 -16.14
CA ARG A 338 -8.47 -13.53 -15.06
C ARG A 338 -9.59 -12.60 -15.50
N ALA A 339 -9.68 -12.29 -16.79
CA ALA A 339 -10.74 -11.43 -17.32
C ALA A 339 -12.13 -12.07 -17.18
N PHE A 340 -12.26 -13.38 -17.39
CA PHE A 340 -13.55 -14.06 -17.44
C PHE A 340 -13.76 -15.16 -16.38
N PHE A 341 -12.76 -15.42 -15.51
CA PHE A 341 -12.88 -16.27 -14.33
C PHE A 341 -13.24 -15.44 -13.10
N ALA A 342 -14.08 -15.95 -12.23
CA ALA A 342 -14.38 -15.34 -10.93
C ALA A 342 -13.32 -15.74 -9.91
N ARG A 343 -12.76 -14.77 -9.20
CA ARG A 343 -11.86 -15.03 -8.08
C ARG A 343 -12.66 -15.49 -6.86
N ARG A 344 -12.20 -16.57 -6.22
CA ARG A 344 -12.73 -17.10 -4.96
C ARG A 344 -11.60 -17.36 -3.97
N ARG A 345 -11.91 -17.27 -2.68
CA ARG A 345 -10.95 -17.55 -1.62
C ARG A 345 -11.12 -19.00 -1.14
N PHE A 346 -9.99 -19.67 -0.93
CA PHE A 346 -9.92 -21.00 -0.34
C PHE A 346 -9.18 -20.90 1.01
N ASN A 347 -9.77 -21.50 2.06
CA ASN A 347 -9.18 -21.40 3.40
C ASN A 347 -8.30 -22.60 3.74
N ASP A 348 -8.53 -23.74 3.10
CA ASP A 348 -7.78 -24.98 3.30
C ASP A 348 -7.72 -25.81 1.99
N PHE A 349 -7.05 -26.96 2.04
CA PHE A 349 -6.90 -27.87 0.90
C PHE A 349 -8.04 -28.90 0.77
N LYS A 350 -9.11 -28.74 1.51
CA LYS A 350 -10.29 -29.60 1.37
C LYS A 350 -11.12 -29.19 0.16
N ALA A 351 -12.03 -30.08 -0.24
CA ALA A 351 -13.00 -29.76 -1.28
C ALA A 351 -13.94 -28.65 -0.81
N HIS A 352 -13.80 -27.47 -1.38
CA HIS A 352 -14.69 -26.34 -1.13
C HIS A 352 -15.96 -26.48 -1.96
N SER A 353 -17.08 -26.34 -1.28
CA SER A 353 -18.41 -26.44 -1.91
C SER A 353 -18.93 -25.06 -2.24
N PHE A 354 -19.20 -24.84 -3.52
CA PHE A 354 -19.86 -23.64 -4.00
C PHE A 354 -21.33 -23.95 -4.23
N LEU A 355 -22.17 -23.27 -3.46
CA LEU A 355 -23.61 -23.41 -3.56
C LEU A 355 -24.13 -22.46 -4.63
N THR A 356 -24.83 -23.01 -5.62
CA THR A 356 -25.69 -22.24 -6.49
C THR A 356 -27.07 -22.25 -5.87
N ALA A 357 -27.44 -21.17 -5.19
CA ALA A 357 -28.77 -21.02 -4.63
C ALA A 357 -29.77 -20.82 -5.76
N GLY A 358 -30.95 -21.48 -5.65
CA GLY A 358 -32.09 -21.15 -6.48
C GLY A 358 -32.57 -19.72 -6.20
N ASP A 359 -33.42 -19.22 -7.06
CA ASP A 359 -34.03 -17.91 -6.87
C ASP A 359 -34.97 -17.93 -5.66
N PHE A 360 -35.21 -16.75 -5.13
CA PHE A 360 -36.32 -16.58 -4.19
C PHE A 360 -37.62 -16.97 -4.91
N PRO A 361 -38.49 -17.79 -4.30
CA PRO A 361 -39.74 -18.21 -4.91
C PRO A 361 -40.55 -17.01 -5.41
N SER A 362 -41.15 -17.14 -6.60
CA SER A 362 -41.92 -16.06 -7.20
C SER A 362 -43.00 -15.55 -6.25
N LEU A 363 -43.08 -14.22 -6.13
CA LEU A 363 -44.12 -13.58 -5.33
C LEU A 363 -45.48 -13.94 -5.90
N GLN A 364 -46.39 -14.40 -5.05
CA GLN A 364 -47.78 -14.66 -5.40
C GLN A 364 -48.66 -13.53 -4.86
N ALA A 365 -49.70 -13.21 -5.60
CA ALA A 365 -50.66 -12.19 -5.17
C ALA A 365 -51.33 -12.65 -3.86
N LEU A 366 -51.27 -11.80 -2.86
CA LEU A 366 -51.93 -12.03 -1.58
C LEU A 366 -53.40 -11.65 -1.69
N GLY A 367 -54.32 -12.63 -1.53
CA GLY A 367 -55.75 -12.31 -1.46
C GLY A 367 -56.13 -11.69 -0.11
N GLU A 368 -57.34 -11.12 0.00
CA GLU A 368 -57.87 -10.50 1.23
C GLU A 368 -57.85 -11.45 2.48
N GLY A 369 -57.68 -12.75 2.29
CA GLY A 369 -57.57 -13.75 3.37
C GLY A 369 -56.13 -14.01 3.88
N GLY A 370 -55.12 -13.46 3.28
CA GLY A 370 -53.79 -13.21 3.85
C GLY A 370 -52.87 -14.39 4.13
N GLU A 371 -53.01 -15.56 3.50
CA GLU A 371 -52.04 -16.67 3.71
C GLU A 371 -50.81 -16.48 2.80
N ILE A 372 -49.64 -16.27 3.43
CA ILE A 372 -48.35 -16.24 2.74
C ILE A 372 -47.89 -17.68 2.47
N LYS A 373 -47.88 -18.07 1.21
CA LYS A 373 -47.37 -19.39 0.81
C LYS A 373 -45.84 -19.41 0.90
N ARG A 374 -45.30 -20.39 1.62
CA ARG A 374 -43.86 -20.62 1.75
C ARG A 374 -43.37 -21.42 0.56
N GLY A 375 -42.34 -20.97 -0.10
CA GLY A 375 -41.60 -21.70 -1.14
C GLY A 375 -40.33 -22.31 -0.56
N THR A 376 -39.81 -23.33 -1.23
CA THR A 376 -38.49 -23.92 -0.96
C THR A 376 -37.49 -23.36 -1.97
N VAL A 377 -36.27 -23.06 -1.51
CA VAL A 377 -35.15 -22.68 -2.37
C VAL A 377 -34.40 -23.94 -2.77
N SER A 378 -34.21 -24.15 -4.07
CA SER A 378 -33.40 -25.25 -4.59
C SER A 378 -31.91 -24.92 -4.43
N GLU A 379 -31.11 -25.90 -4.04
CA GLU A 379 -29.68 -25.78 -3.86
C GLU A 379 -28.92 -26.81 -4.69
N LYS A 380 -27.85 -26.38 -5.37
CA LYS A 380 -26.90 -27.28 -6.02
C LYS A 380 -25.49 -26.94 -5.61
N ARG A 381 -24.61 -27.92 -5.61
CA ARG A 381 -23.27 -27.79 -5.04
C ARG A 381 -22.24 -28.35 -6.03
N GLU A 382 -21.31 -27.49 -6.44
CA GLU A 382 -20.10 -27.88 -7.13
C GLU A 382 -18.92 -27.87 -6.16
N GLN A 383 -17.94 -28.74 -6.38
CA GLN A 383 -16.78 -28.88 -5.49
C GLN A 383 -15.48 -28.62 -6.23
N ILE A 384 -14.63 -27.79 -5.64
CA ILE A 384 -13.30 -27.49 -6.17
C ILE A 384 -12.29 -27.67 -5.04
N THR A 385 -11.23 -28.42 -5.33
CA THR A 385 -10.17 -28.72 -4.36
C THR A 385 -8.89 -27.99 -4.77
N PRO A 386 -8.32 -27.14 -3.90
CA PRO A 386 -7.01 -26.54 -4.12
C PRO A 386 -5.91 -27.60 -4.09
N ALA A 387 -4.84 -27.34 -4.82
CA ALA A 387 -3.65 -28.18 -4.83
C ALA A 387 -2.38 -27.32 -4.71
N THR A 388 -1.36 -27.89 -4.06
CA THR A 388 -0.03 -27.28 -3.99
C THR A 388 0.81 -27.75 -5.16
N TYR A 389 1.41 -26.80 -5.85
CA TYR A 389 2.34 -27.04 -6.95
C TYR A 389 3.72 -26.52 -6.53
N ALA A 390 4.74 -27.33 -6.71
CA ALA A 390 6.09 -26.96 -6.35
C ALA A 390 7.10 -27.42 -7.38
N ARG A 391 8.15 -26.63 -7.57
CA ARG A 391 9.33 -27.01 -8.36
C ARG A 391 10.59 -26.38 -7.80
N GLY A 392 11.67 -27.19 -7.72
CA GLY A 392 12.96 -26.74 -7.23
C GLY A 392 14.01 -26.69 -8.33
N VAL A 393 14.95 -25.76 -8.19
CA VAL A 393 16.15 -25.66 -9.01
C VAL A 393 17.36 -25.61 -8.09
N ALA A 394 18.32 -26.51 -8.32
CA ALA A 394 19.54 -26.55 -7.52
C ALA A 394 20.52 -25.47 -8.01
N VAL A 395 21.05 -24.69 -7.06
CA VAL A 395 22.11 -23.72 -7.27
C VAL A 395 23.36 -24.24 -6.58
N THR A 396 24.40 -24.49 -7.37
CA THR A 396 25.65 -25.04 -6.83
C THR A 396 26.50 -23.95 -6.19
N ARG A 397 27.34 -24.38 -5.22
CA ARG A 397 28.33 -23.48 -4.57
C ARG A 397 29.22 -22.78 -5.59
N GLN A 398 29.62 -23.48 -6.66
CA GLN A 398 30.46 -22.90 -7.72
C GLN A 398 29.80 -21.72 -8.43
N MET A 399 28.51 -21.80 -8.72
CA MET A 399 27.75 -20.67 -9.30
C MET A 399 27.77 -19.44 -8.39
N LEU A 400 27.68 -19.66 -7.09
CA LEU A 400 27.66 -18.56 -6.10
C LEU A 400 29.04 -17.95 -5.85
N VAL A 401 30.10 -18.75 -5.88
CA VAL A 401 31.48 -18.28 -5.70
C VAL A 401 31.99 -17.53 -6.92
N ASN A 402 31.58 -17.95 -8.11
CA ASN A 402 31.99 -17.30 -9.36
C ASN A 402 31.29 -15.96 -9.65
N ASP A 403 30.44 -15.50 -8.72
CA ASP A 403 29.72 -14.21 -8.80
C ASP A 403 28.79 -14.08 -10.02
N ASP A 404 28.32 -15.21 -10.57
CA ASP A 404 27.31 -15.28 -11.63
C ASP A 404 25.90 -14.91 -11.13
N LEU A 405 25.83 -13.99 -10.18
CA LEU A 405 24.57 -13.50 -9.61
C LEU A 405 23.70 -12.78 -10.63
N GLY A 406 24.26 -12.32 -11.75
CA GLY A 406 23.49 -11.83 -12.88
C GLY A 406 22.51 -12.88 -13.41
N ALA A 407 22.96 -14.14 -13.52
CA ALA A 407 22.09 -15.25 -13.90
C ALA A 407 21.01 -15.56 -12.84
N PHE A 408 21.32 -15.34 -11.54
CA PHE A 408 20.37 -15.59 -10.46
C PHE A 408 19.24 -14.55 -10.38
N THR A 409 19.50 -13.33 -10.81
CA THR A 409 18.54 -12.22 -10.81
C THR A 409 17.57 -12.29 -11.97
N ASP A 410 18.04 -12.67 -13.16
CA ASP A 410 17.18 -12.95 -14.31
C ASP A 410 16.25 -14.15 -14.03
N PHE A 411 16.73 -15.09 -13.22
CA PHE A 411 16.01 -16.28 -12.83
C PHE A 411 14.71 -15.97 -12.05
N GLY A 412 14.73 -15.01 -11.11
CA GLY A 412 13.54 -14.61 -10.36
C GLY A 412 12.43 -14.07 -11.26
N THR A 413 12.78 -13.19 -12.19
CA THR A 413 11.84 -12.63 -13.18
C THR A 413 11.29 -13.70 -14.13
N MET A 414 12.17 -14.58 -14.60
CA MET A 414 11.80 -15.67 -15.51
C MET A 414 10.85 -16.66 -14.82
N ILE A 415 11.08 -17.00 -13.55
CA ILE A 415 10.22 -17.90 -12.77
C ILE A 415 8.85 -17.25 -12.56
N GLY A 416 8.79 -15.97 -12.15
CA GLY A 416 7.53 -15.27 -11.93
C GLY A 416 6.64 -15.31 -13.18
N ARG A 417 7.22 -14.98 -14.33
CA ARG A 417 6.52 -15.06 -15.62
C ARG A 417 6.09 -16.48 -15.96
N ARG A 418 6.97 -17.47 -15.76
CA ARG A 418 6.65 -18.88 -16.03
C ARG A 418 5.52 -19.42 -15.16
N ILE A 419 5.40 -18.97 -13.91
CA ILE A 419 4.30 -19.38 -13.03
C ILE A 419 2.99 -18.78 -13.51
N ALA A 420 2.98 -17.51 -13.90
CA ALA A 420 1.81 -16.88 -14.49
C ALA A 420 1.37 -17.55 -15.81
N ASP A 421 2.33 -17.91 -16.68
CA ASP A 421 2.05 -18.70 -17.88
C ASP A 421 1.49 -20.09 -17.55
N TRP A 422 2.00 -20.73 -16.48
CA TRP A 422 1.52 -22.02 -15.99
C TRP A 422 0.10 -21.93 -15.42
N GLU A 423 -0.20 -20.89 -14.62
CA GLU A 423 -1.57 -20.64 -14.16
C GLU A 423 -2.53 -20.48 -15.35
N ASN A 424 -2.11 -19.67 -16.33
CA ASN A 424 -2.89 -19.44 -17.54
C ASN A 424 -3.16 -20.76 -18.29
N ALA A 425 -2.13 -21.56 -18.50
CA ALA A 425 -2.26 -22.86 -19.15
C ALA A 425 -3.15 -23.82 -18.34
N THR A 426 -3.04 -23.83 -17.02
CA THR A 426 -3.85 -24.67 -16.14
C THR A 426 -5.33 -24.25 -16.19
N ALA A 427 -5.61 -22.94 -16.14
CA ALA A 427 -6.97 -22.41 -16.24
C ALA A 427 -7.62 -22.77 -17.59
N TYR A 428 -6.90 -22.55 -18.69
CA TYR A 428 -7.39 -22.96 -20.02
C TYR A 428 -7.44 -24.48 -20.19
N GLY A 429 -6.63 -25.23 -19.45
CA GLY A 429 -6.73 -26.70 -19.38
C GLY A 429 -8.11 -27.16 -18.92
N VAL A 430 -8.68 -26.50 -17.92
CA VAL A 430 -10.06 -26.75 -17.45
C VAL A 430 -11.10 -26.41 -18.52
N VAL A 431 -10.93 -25.26 -19.20
CA VAL A 431 -11.83 -24.85 -20.30
C VAL A 431 -11.78 -25.86 -21.46
N ASN A 432 -10.60 -26.35 -21.78
CA ASN A 432 -10.35 -27.27 -22.89
C ASN A 432 -10.72 -28.73 -22.59
N THR A 433 -11.10 -29.07 -21.36
CA THR A 433 -11.54 -30.44 -21.00
C THR A 433 -12.65 -30.90 -21.93
N ALA A 434 -12.69 -32.18 -22.25
CA ALA A 434 -13.68 -32.81 -23.14
C ALA A 434 -13.78 -32.09 -24.51
N SER A 435 -12.63 -31.77 -25.13
CA SER A 435 -12.56 -31.08 -26.42
C SER A 435 -13.21 -29.69 -26.45
N GLY A 436 -13.24 -28.99 -25.33
CA GLY A 436 -13.78 -27.64 -25.16
C GLY A 436 -15.20 -27.61 -24.57
N ASP A 437 -15.79 -28.76 -24.28
CA ASP A 437 -17.09 -28.82 -23.59
C ASP A 437 -16.98 -28.51 -22.10
N GLY A 438 -15.75 -28.44 -21.56
CA GLY A 438 -15.49 -28.20 -20.15
C GLY A 438 -15.71 -29.45 -19.28
N PRO A 439 -15.41 -29.36 -17.97
CA PRO A 439 -15.60 -30.46 -17.03
C PRO A 439 -17.09 -30.78 -16.82
N THR A 440 -17.37 -31.99 -16.34
CA THR A 440 -18.73 -32.39 -15.95
C THR A 440 -19.10 -31.71 -14.63
N LEU A 441 -20.24 -31.02 -14.62
CA LEU A 441 -20.82 -30.42 -13.43
C LEU A 441 -21.74 -31.41 -12.72
N ALA A 442 -21.85 -31.33 -11.41
CA ALA A 442 -22.79 -32.09 -10.61
C ALA A 442 -24.25 -31.78 -10.98
N GLU A 443 -24.50 -30.55 -11.39
CA GLU A 443 -25.79 -30.16 -11.93
C GLU A 443 -26.07 -30.86 -13.26
N GLY A 444 -26.98 -31.82 -13.26
CA GLY A 444 -27.41 -32.55 -14.46
C GLY A 444 -26.39 -33.54 -15.00
N SER A 445 -25.26 -33.78 -14.30
CA SER A 445 -24.19 -34.73 -14.66
C SER A 445 -23.76 -34.61 -16.13
N ALA A 446 -23.63 -33.38 -16.63
CA ALA A 446 -23.23 -33.06 -18.00
C ALA A 446 -22.07 -32.06 -18.04
N ALA A 447 -21.36 -31.97 -19.17
CA ALA A 447 -20.29 -30.99 -19.36
C ALA A 447 -20.81 -29.54 -19.27
N VAL A 448 -19.95 -28.58 -18.98
CA VAL A 448 -20.31 -27.14 -18.92
C VAL A 448 -21.07 -26.72 -20.17
N PHE A 449 -20.61 -27.13 -21.35
CA PHE A 449 -21.25 -26.81 -22.62
C PHE A 449 -21.88 -28.05 -23.24
N ALA A 450 -23.16 -27.95 -23.60
CA ALA A 450 -23.90 -29.02 -24.26
C ALA A 450 -24.88 -28.44 -25.30
N ALA A 451 -24.98 -29.14 -26.43
CA ALA A 451 -25.95 -28.84 -27.46
C ALA A 451 -27.28 -29.52 -27.12
N GLY A 452 -28.26 -28.75 -26.73
CA GLY A 452 -29.60 -29.22 -26.36
C GLY A 452 -29.83 -29.44 -24.88
N GLY A 453 -31.03 -29.93 -24.52
CA GLY A 453 -31.48 -30.06 -23.12
C GLY A 453 -31.66 -28.70 -22.43
N THR A 454 -31.54 -28.69 -21.12
CA THR A 454 -31.65 -27.45 -20.31
C THR A 454 -30.49 -26.49 -20.49
N ARG A 455 -29.33 -26.96 -20.95
CA ARG A 455 -28.13 -26.12 -21.15
C ARG A 455 -28.16 -25.36 -22.44
N ASN A 456 -28.30 -26.05 -23.58
CA ASN A 456 -28.38 -25.48 -24.91
C ASN A 456 -27.44 -24.31 -25.18
N ASN A 457 -26.22 -24.41 -24.64
CA ASN A 457 -25.19 -23.37 -24.64
C ASN A 457 -23.94 -23.74 -25.47
N LYS A 458 -24.11 -24.66 -26.42
CA LYS A 458 -23.09 -25.10 -27.38
C LYS A 458 -23.66 -25.03 -28.80
N ALA A 459 -22.87 -24.49 -29.74
CA ALA A 459 -23.23 -24.52 -31.16
C ALA A 459 -23.30 -25.95 -31.68
N GLY A 460 -24.32 -26.27 -32.46
CA GLY A 460 -24.46 -27.59 -33.10
C GLY A 460 -23.41 -27.85 -34.14
N THR A 461 -22.97 -26.83 -34.87
CA THR A 461 -21.91 -26.88 -35.86
C THR A 461 -20.87 -25.80 -35.59
N GLY A 462 -19.57 -26.14 -35.68
CA GLY A 462 -18.49 -25.16 -35.53
C GLY A 462 -18.52 -24.15 -36.68
N THR A 463 -18.48 -22.87 -36.35
CA THR A 463 -18.47 -21.76 -37.29
C THR A 463 -17.42 -20.72 -36.89
N THR A 464 -16.87 -20.02 -37.88
CA THR A 464 -16.07 -18.84 -37.59
C THR A 464 -16.92 -17.78 -36.87
N VAL A 465 -16.29 -16.77 -36.25
CA VAL A 465 -16.99 -15.65 -35.66
C VAL A 465 -17.74 -14.88 -36.76
N THR A 466 -19.07 -14.91 -36.70
CA THR A 466 -19.96 -14.19 -37.62
C THR A 466 -21.08 -13.52 -36.83
N GLY A 467 -21.73 -12.52 -37.41
CA GLY A 467 -22.88 -11.85 -36.77
C GLY A 467 -24.01 -12.80 -36.37
N LEU A 468 -24.29 -13.82 -37.22
CA LEU A 468 -25.31 -14.85 -36.90
C LEU A 468 -24.86 -15.77 -35.76
N ALA A 469 -23.61 -16.20 -35.75
CA ALA A 469 -23.08 -17.08 -34.73
C ALA A 469 -22.99 -16.35 -33.36
N LEU A 470 -22.58 -15.07 -33.38
CA LEU A 470 -22.62 -14.21 -32.17
C LEU A 470 -24.06 -14.01 -31.68
N GLY A 471 -25.02 -13.73 -32.58
CA GLY A 471 -26.42 -13.61 -32.25
C GLY A 471 -27.00 -14.88 -31.62
N ALA A 472 -26.63 -16.06 -32.12
CA ALA A 472 -27.02 -17.33 -31.53
C ALA A 472 -26.45 -17.52 -30.12
N GLY A 473 -25.16 -17.19 -29.91
CA GLY A 473 -24.53 -17.24 -28.60
C GLY A 473 -25.15 -16.28 -27.58
N PHE A 474 -25.39 -15.03 -27.99
CA PHE A 474 -26.09 -14.03 -27.15
C PHE A 474 -27.48 -14.53 -26.75
N ASN A 475 -28.23 -15.09 -27.68
CA ASN A 475 -29.56 -15.65 -27.39
C ASN A 475 -29.47 -16.86 -26.44
N ALA A 476 -28.51 -17.76 -26.64
CA ALA A 476 -28.32 -18.92 -25.79
C ALA A 476 -28.06 -18.54 -24.33
N ILE A 477 -27.20 -17.56 -24.08
CA ILE A 477 -26.88 -17.07 -22.73
C ILE A 477 -28.09 -16.33 -22.13
N LYS A 478 -28.76 -15.45 -22.88
CA LYS A 478 -29.94 -14.71 -22.40
C LYS A 478 -31.13 -15.61 -22.10
N ALA A 479 -31.27 -16.69 -22.84
CA ALA A 479 -32.36 -17.64 -22.67
C ALA A 479 -32.19 -18.57 -21.48
N GLN A 480 -31.01 -18.54 -20.81
CA GLN A 480 -30.76 -19.38 -19.62
C GLN A 480 -31.75 -19.08 -18.50
N SER A 481 -32.07 -20.13 -17.77
CA SER A 481 -33.00 -20.07 -16.65
C SER A 481 -32.30 -20.45 -15.37
N SER A 482 -32.78 -19.92 -14.26
CA SER A 482 -32.37 -20.33 -12.91
C SER A 482 -32.79 -21.78 -12.61
N LEU A 483 -32.41 -22.28 -11.45
CA LEU A 483 -32.82 -23.60 -10.95
C LEU A 483 -34.34 -23.72 -10.85
N ASP A 484 -35.05 -22.64 -10.58
CA ASP A 484 -36.51 -22.57 -10.41
C ASP A 484 -37.24 -22.12 -11.68
N GLY A 485 -36.53 -22.01 -12.83
CA GLY A 485 -37.09 -21.77 -14.14
C GLY A 485 -37.27 -20.29 -14.53
N LEU A 486 -36.87 -19.34 -13.68
CA LEU A 486 -36.92 -17.91 -14.01
C LEU A 486 -35.85 -17.56 -15.05
N LYS A 487 -36.19 -16.70 -16.01
CA LYS A 487 -35.26 -16.23 -17.04
C LYS A 487 -34.26 -15.24 -16.45
N LEU A 488 -32.96 -15.53 -16.58
CA LEU A 488 -31.89 -14.75 -16.00
C LEU A 488 -31.47 -13.55 -16.85
N ASN A 489 -31.73 -13.55 -18.15
CA ASN A 489 -31.40 -12.47 -19.08
C ASN A 489 -29.93 -12.00 -18.97
N ILE A 490 -29.00 -12.96 -18.79
CA ILE A 490 -27.58 -12.72 -18.64
C ILE A 490 -27.00 -12.09 -19.91
N GLN A 491 -26.14 -11.08 -19.75
CA GLN A 491 -25.47 -10.41 -20.87
C GLN A 491 -24.06 -10.95 -21.07
N PRO A 492 -23.69 -11.42 -22.26
CA PRO A 492 -22.30 -11.72 -22.60
C PRO A 492 -21.43 -10.46 -22.54
N ARG A 493 -20.22 -10.60 -22.01
CA ARG A 493 -19.25 -9.51 -21.92
C ARG A 493 -17.91 -9.83 -22.57
N TYR A 494 -17.46 -11.07 -22.52
CA TYR A 494 -16.17 -11.49 -23.06
C TYR A 494 -16.35 -12.45 -24.22
N LEU A 495 -15.64 -12.18 -25.34
CA LEU A 495 -15.44 -13.13 -26.43
C LEU A 495 -14.02 -13.68 -26.31
N VAL A 496 -13.91 -14.92 -25.86
CA VAL A 496 -12.63 -15.61 -25.67
C VAL A 496 -12.37 -16.52 -26.87
N CYS A 497 -11.24 -16.35 -27.55
CA CYS A 497 -10.98 -17.05 -28.79
C CYS A 497 -9.52 -17.45 -28.97
N SER A 498 -9.30 -18.39 -29.89
CA SER A 498 -7.95 -18.70 -30.38
C SER A 498 -7.37 -17.53 -31.18
N PRO A 499 -6.03 -17.40 -31.26
CA PRO A 499 -5.38 -16.35 -32.05
C PRO A 499 -5.81 -16.35 -33.54
N ILE A 500 -6.23 -17.51 -34.07
CA ILE A 500 -6.72 -17.63 -35.46
C ILE A 500 -8.02 -16.82 -35.66
N GLN A 501 -8.87 -16.73 -34.64
CA GLN A 501 -10.14 -16.02 -34.68
C GLN A 501 -10.04 -14.55 -34.24
N GLU A 502 -8.91 -14.14 -33.67
CA GLU A 502 -8.73 -12.84 -33.06
C GLU A 502 -9.02 -11.68 -33.99
N PHE A 503 -8.46 -11.73 -35.22
CA PHE A 503 -8.65 -10.66 -36.19
C PHE A 503 -10.13 -10.43 -36.50
N VAL A 504 -10.87 -11.51 -36.77
CA VAL A 504 -12.29 -11.44 -37.09
C VAL A 504 -13.10 -11.01 -35.85
N ALA A 505 -12.77 -11.52 -34.69
CA ALA A 505 -13.40 -11.12 -33.41
C ALA A 505 -13.22 -9.62 -33.11
N ALA A 506 -11.99 -9.10 -33.30
CA ALA A 506 -11.67 -7.69 -33.12
C ALA A 506 -12.43 -6.78 -34.10
N GLN A 507 -12.60 -7.23 -35.34
CA GLN A 507 -13.42 -6.50 -36.33
C GLN A 507 -14.88 -6.37 -35.87
N PHE A 508 -15.48 -7.45 -35.33
CA PHE A 508 -16.83 -7.38 -34.79
C PHE A 508 -16.93 -6.55 -33.50
N ALA A 509 -15.90 -6.49 -32.69
CA ALA A 509 -15.88 -5.71 -31.46
C ALA A 509 -15.77 -4.20 -31.72
N SER A 510 -14.97 -3.77 -32.70
CA SER A 510 -14.60 -2.36 -32.90
C SER A 510 -15.25 -1.70 -34.14
N SER A 511 -15.59 -2.47 -35.18
CA SER A 511 -16.10 -1.92 -36.42
C SER A 511 -17.54 -1.46 -36.31
N THR A 512 -17.85 -0.27 -36.84
CA THR A 512 -19.21 0.24 -36.96
C THR A 512 -20.00 -0.43 -38.10
N VAL A 513 -19.31 -1.10 -39.03
CA VAL A 513 -19.90 -1.76 -40.19
C VAL A 513 -19.58 -3.26 -40.13
N VAL A 514 -20.50 -4.11 -40.54
CA VAL A 514 -20.26 -5.55 -40.60
C VAL A 514 -19.10 -5.85 -41.57
N PRO A 515 -18.03 -6.52 -41.12
CA PRO A 515 -16.82 -6.74 -41.96
C PRO A 515 -17.09 -7.43 -43.30
N SER A 516 -18.03 -8.38 -43.31
CA SER A 516 -18.41 -9.15 -44.51
C SER A 516 -19.55 -8.53 -45.34
N ALA A 517 -20.14 -7.40 -44.87
CA ALA A 517 -21.24 -6.73 -45.51
C ALA A 517 -21.19 -5.20 -45.28
N PRO A 518 -20.36 -4.46 -46.04
CA PRO A 518 -20.07 -3.03 -45.76
C PRO A 518 -21.30 -2.10 -45.77
N GLY A 519 -22.45 -2.51 -46.26
CA GLY A 519 -23.68 -1.75 -46.21
C GLY A 519 -24.50 -1.90 -44.91
N ASN A 520 -24.14 -2.81 -44.04
CA ASN A 520 -24.89 -3.13 -42.82
C ASN A 520 -24.22 -2.64 -41.57
N VAL A 521 -25.00 -2.09 -40.65
CA VAL A 521 -24.54 -1.63 -39.33
C VAL A 521 -24.19 -2.83 -38.45
N ASN A 522 -23.03 -2.79 -37.79
CA ASN A 522 -22.62 -3.81 -36.83
C ASN A 522 -23.30 -3.56 -35.46
N VAL A 523 -24.27 -4.40 -35.13
CA VAL A 523 -25.01 -4.33 -33.85
C VAL A 523 -24.21 -4.82 -32.64
N PHE A 524 -23.02 -5.41 -32.85
CA PHE A 524 -22.17 -5.96 -31.81
C PHE A 524 -21.01 -5.03 -31.43
N ALA A 525 -20.83 -3.91 -32.12
CA ALA A 525 -19.78 -2.94 -31.80
C ALA A 525 -19.84 -2.52 -30.33
N ASN A 526 -18.70 -2.60 -29.64
CA ASN A 526 -18.54 -2.25 -28.20
C ASN A 526 -19.45 -3.02 -27.23
N ARG A 527 -19.97 -4.19 -27.62
CA ARG A 527 -20.81 -5.01 -26.73
C ARG A 527 -20.05 -6.08 -25.97
N PHE A 528 -18.85 -6.39 -26.38
CA PHE A 528 -17.99 -7.39 -25.75
C PHE A 528 -16.52 -7.03 -25.90
N GLU A 529 -15.74 -7.53 -25.00
CA GLU A 529 -14.27 -7.45 -25.00
C GLU A 529 -13.68 -8.73 -25.57
N VAL A 530 -12.69 -8.61 -26.45
CA VAL A 530 -12.02 -9.77 -27.05
C VAL A 530 -10.82 -10.17 -26.21
N VAL A 531 -10.79 -11.43 -25.80
CA VAL A 531 -9.66 -12.05 -25.11
C VAL A 531 -9.11 -13.16 -26.01
N SER A 532 -7.92 -12.97 -26.53
CA SER A 532 -7.25 -13.97 -27.36
C SER A 532 -6.16 -14.67 -26.58
N ASP A 533 -6.10 -15.99 -26.64
CA ASP A 533 -5.07 -16.77 -25.96
C ASP A 533 -4.64 -18.01 -26.77
N ALA A 534 -3.32 -18.23 -26.81
CA ALA A 534 -2.72 -19.37 -27.52
C ALA A 534 -3.04 -20.74 -26.91
N ASN A 535 -3.48 -20.76 -25.64
CA ASN A 535 -3.91 -21.98 -24.97
C ASN A 535 -5.28 -22.49 -25.45
N ILE A 536 -6.02 -21.71 -26.27
CA ILE A 536 -7.23 -22.17 -26.92
C ILE A 536 -6.83 -22.84 -28.26
N PRO A 537 -6.98 -24.16 -28.40
CA PRO A 537 -6.57 -24.87 -29.60
C PRO A 537 -7.59 -24.70 -30.74
N ASN A 538 -7.10 -24.86 -31.95
CA ASN A 538 -7.90 -24.84 -33.17
C ASN A 538 -8.60 -23.48 -33.40
N ASN A 539 -9.82 -23.53 -33.92
CA ASN A 539 -10.62 -22.32 -34.24
C ASN A 539 -11.67 -22.01 -33.18
N ARG A 540 -11.54 -22.57 -31.98
CA ARG A 540 -12.55 -22.45 -30.93
C ARG A 540 -12.74 -21.02 -30.45
N TRP A 541 -13.97 -20.71 -30.10
CA TRP A 541 -14.30 -19.47 -29.41
C TRP A 541 -15.46 -19.64 -28.44
N TYR A 542 -15.48 -18.80 -27.45
CA TYR A 542 -16.44 -18.83 -26.35
C TYR A 542 -17.00 -17.43 -26.11
N LEU A 543 -18.23 -17.36 -25.63
CA LEU A 543 -18.77 -16.15 -25.02
C LEU A 543 -18.94 -16.39 -23.53
N PHE A 544 -18.52 -15.43 -22.72
CA PHE A 544 -18.74 -15.45 -21.28
C PHE A 544 -19.40 -14.17 -20.81
N ALA A 545 -20.26 -14.32 -19.81
CA ALA A 545 -20.82 -13.18 -19.06
C ALA A 545 -19.76 -12.57 -18.15
N ASP A 546 -20.09 -11.45 -17.52
CA ASP A 546 -19.27 -10.88 -16.46
C ASP A 546 -19.17 -11.89 -15.30
N PRO A 547 -17.95 -12.23 -14.85
CA PRO A 547 -17.77 -13.19 -13.76
C PRO A 547 -18.41 -12.77 -12.43
N ALA A 548 -18.68 -11.49 -12.25
CA ALA A 548 -19.41 -11.00 -11.08
C ALA A 548 -20.91 -11.30 -11.15
N ALA A 549 -21.48 -11.36 -12.35
CA ALA A 549 -22.91 -11.61 -12.56
C ALA A 549 -23.24 -13.09 -12.70
N ALA A 550 -22.46 -13.83 -13.51
CA ALA A 550 -22.71 -15.24 -13.78
C ALA A 550 -21.38 -16.00 -14.02
N PRO A 551 -20.66 -16.35 -12.94
CA PRO A 551 -19.37 -17.00 -13.06
C PRO A 551 -19.51 -18.43 -13.60
N VAL A 552 -18.83 -18.73 -14.71
CA VAL A 552 -18.76 -20.10 -15.27
C VAL A 552 -17.58 -20.85 -14.67
N TYR A 553 -16.45 -20.21 -14.63
CA TYR A 553 -15.22 -20.75 -14.06
C TYR A 553 -14.77 -19.89 -12.88
N VAL A 554 -14.11 -20.52 -11.94
CA VAL A 554 -13.55 -19.84 -10.77
C VAL A 554 -12.10 -20.26 -10.59
N TYR A 555 -11.33 -19.34 -10.02
CA TYR A 555 -9.96 -19.59 -9.59
C TYR A 555 -9.73 -18.99 -8.21
N GLY A 556 -8.68 -19.41 -7.54
CA GLY A 556 -8.30 -18.80 -6.26
C GLY A 556 -7.07 -19.43 -5.64
N TYR A 557 -6.73 -18.88 -4.50
CA TYR A 557 -5.52 -19.17 -3.76
C TYR A 557 -5.86 -19.55 -2.33
N VAL A 558 -4.99 -20.34 -1.68
CA VAL A 558 -5.19 -20.74 -0.29
C VAL A 558 -4.65 -19.65 0.63
N GLY A 559 -5.50 -19.17 1.56
CA GLY A 559 -5.10 -18.19 2.57
C GLY A 559 -4.77 -16.79 2.04
N ASP A 560 -5.30 -16.40 0.85
CA ASP A 560 -4.99 -15.13 0.15
C ASP A 560 -3.55 -15.00 -0.36
N ASN A 561 -2.76 -16.07 -0.35
CA ASN A 561 -1.41 -16.09 -0.91
C ASN A 561 -1.46 -16.14 -2.44
N GLU A 562 -1.69 -14.97 -3.06
CA GLU A 562 -1.74 -14.84 -4.53
C GLU A 562 -0.37 -15.03 -5.17
N VAL A 563 0.67 -14.63 -4.44
CA VAL A 563 2.05 -14.68 -4.95
C VAL A 563 2.69 -16.01 -4.60
N PRO A 564 3.34 -16.68 -5.57
CA PRO A 564 4.14 -17.87 -5.30
C PRO A 564 5.24 -17.58 -4.27
N GLN A 565 5.58 -18.57 -3.45
CA GLN A 565 6.59 -18.43 -2.41
C GLN A 565 7.89 -19.13 -2.80
N VAL A 566 9.01 -18.44 -2.60
CA VAL A 566 10.33 -19.04 -2.70
C VAL A 566 10.73 -19.59 -1.34
N ARG A 567 11.12 -20.86 -1.32
CA ARG A 567 11.73 -21.54 -0.16
C ARG A 567 13.13 -21.99 -0.52
N LEU A 568 14.03 -21.92 0.44
CA LEU A 568 15.37 -22.45 0.28
C LEU A 568 15.47 -23.76 1.04
N GLY A 569 15.90 -24.80 0.34
CA GLY A 569 16.15 -26.12 0.89
C GLY A 569 17.63 -26.49 0.78
N GLN A 570 18.15 -27.22 1.76
CA GLN A 570 19.46 -27.84 1.67
C GLN A 570 19.25 -29.34 1.45
N PRO A 571 19.40 -29.85 0.23
CA PRO A 571 19.25 -31.28 -0.03
C PRO A 571 20.44 -32.05 0.57
N MET A 572 20.16 -33.16 1.22
CA MET A 572 21.20 -34.05 1.70
C MET A 572 22.07 -34.56 0.55
N GLY A 573 23.40 -34.39 0.66
CA GLY A 573 24.37 -34.95 -0.30
C GLY A 573 24.67 -34.10 -1.53
N VAL A 574 24.18 -32.87 -1.59
CA VAL A 574 24.49 -31.90 -2.66
C VAL A 574 25.20 -30.69 -2.05
N ASP A 575 26.37 -30.33 -2.57
CA ASP A 575 27.06 -29.08 -2.20
C ASP A 575 26.41 -27.91 -2.94
N GLY A 576 25.34 -27.36 -2.34
CA GLY A 576 24.55 -26.26 -2.91
C GLY A 576 23.21 -26.04 -2.17
N THR A 577 22.46 -25.08 -2.64
CA THR A 577 21.13 -24.75 -2.13
C THR A 577 20.10 -25.01 -3.21
N VAL A 578 18.95 -25.60 -2.85
CA VAL A 578 17.80 -25.70 -3.76
C VAL A 578 16.87 -24.53 -3.52
N VAL A 579 16.59 -23.81 -4.58
CA VAL A 579 15.54 -22.79 -4.60
C VAL A 579 14.25 -23.48 -5.02
N GLU A 580 13.31 -23.60 -4.10
CA GLU A 580 12.00 -24.19 -4.33
C GLU A 580 10.96 -23.10 -4.44
N VAL A 581 10.15 -23.20 -5.49
CA VAL A 581 8.99 -22.32 -5.66
C VAL A 581 7.74 -23.14 -5.39
N VAL A 582 6.91 -22.65 -4.49
CA VAL A 582 5.67 -23.29 -4.05
C VAL A 582 4.52 -22.36 -4.36
N HIS A 583 3.45 -22.90 -4.95
CA HIS A 583 2.26 -22.15 -5.29
C HIS A 583 0.99 -22.96 -5.03
N ASP A 584 0.07 -22.39 -4.27
CA ASP A 584 -1.20 -23.00 -3.90
C ASP A 584 -2.32 -22.43 -4.77
N PHE A 585 -2.79 -23.22 -5.72
CA PHE A 585 -3.73 -22.75 -6.74
C PHE A 585 -4.92 -23.67 -6.88
N ALA A 586 -6.08 -23.09 -7.09
CA ALA A 586 -7.32 -23.81 -7.38
C ALA A 586 -7.99 -23.23 -8.62
N VAL A 587 -8.50 -24.09 -9.46
CA VAL A 587 -9.30 -23.70 -10.62
C VAL A 587 -10.36 -24.77 -10.89
N GLY A 588 -11.56 -24.35 -11.30
CA GLY A 588 -12.64 -25.27 -11.60
C GLY A 588 -13.85 -24.60 -12.24
N ALA A 589 -14.82 -25.40 -12.66
CA ALA A 589 -16.09 -24.89 -13.16
C ALA A 589 -17.12 -24.81 -12.03
N MET A 590 -17.97 -23.80 -12.09
CA MET A 590 -19.01 -23.52 -11.08
C MET A 590 -20.42 -23.57 -11.68
N ASP A 591 -20.63 -22.99 -12.86
CA ASP A 591 -21.93 -22.89 -13.51
C ASP A 591 -21.76 -22.95 -15.04
N PHE A 592 -22.83 -23.21 -15.75
CA PHE A 592 -22.85 -23.22 -17.22
C PHE A 592 -23.61 -22.05 -17.84
N ARG A 593 -24.44 -21.34 -17.05
CA ARG A 593 -25.43 -20.36 -17.51
C ARG A 593 -24.80 -19.13 -18.11
N GLY A 594 -23.63 -18.72 -17.61
CA GLY A 594 -22.89 -17.55 -18.06
C GLY A 594 -22.03 -17.78 -19.31
N GLY A 595 -22.03 -18.99 -19.93
CA GLY A 595 -21.14 -19.32 -21.01
C GLY A 595 -21.80 -19.92 -22.25
N PHE A 596 -21.19 -19.71 -23.42
CA PHE A 596 -21.54 -20.35 -24.69
C PHE A 596 -20.27 -20.79 -25.41
N PHE A 597 -20.30 -21.94 -26.03
CA PHE A 597 -19.18 -22.53 -26.75
C PHE A 597 -19.48 -22.78 -28.23
N ASN A 598 -18.51 -22.46 -29.10
CA ASN A 598 -18.51 -22.82 -30.50
C ASN A 598 -17.16 -23.48 -30.87
N ALA A 599 -17.23 -24.67 -31.47
CA ALA A 599 -16.04 -25.42 -31.88
C ALA A 599 -15.21 -24.69 -32.95
N GLY A 600 -15.78 -23.67 -33.56
CA GLY A 600 -15.12 -22.83 -34.56
C GLY A 600 -14.95 -23.51 -35.92
N ALA A 601 -14.70 -22.73 -36.96
CA ALA A 601 -14.21 -23.13 -38.24
C ALA A 601 -13.10 -22.16 -38.69
N ALA A 602 -12.27 -22.54 -39.64
CA ALA A 602 -11.26 -21.63 -40.16
C ALA A 602 -11.94 -20.35 -40.68
N PRO A 603 -11.38 -19.16 -40.42
CA PRO A 603 -11.84 -17.95 -41.09
C PRO A 603 -11.68 -18.09 -42.60
N ALA A 604 -12.68 -17.59 -43.34
CA ALA A 604 -12.65 -17.62 -44.81
C ALA A 604 -11.69 -16.56 -45.37
#